data_51c8ad290092d42b6e7b9d7974fb82ac
#
_entry.id   51c8ad290092d42b6e7b9d7974fb82ac
#
_cell.length_a   1.000
_cell.length_b   1.000
_cell.length_c   1.000
_cell.angle_alpha   90.00
_cell.angle_beta   90.00
_cell.angle_gamma   90.00
#
_symmetry.space_group_name_H-M   'P 1'
#
loop_
_entity.id
_entity.type
_entity.pdbx_description
1 polymer ?
#
loop_
_entity_poly.entity_id
_entity_poly.type
_entity_poly.pdbx_seq_one_letter_code
_entity_poly.pdbx_strand_id
1 'polypeptide(L)' 'MKEPYKEVFNLRVFGELSFEKIGSIFGKSAGWARVTYYRAKQQIALYMEVMDDEK' A
#
# COMPACT_ATOMS: atom_id res chain seq x y z
N MET A 1 -0.20 8.83 5.93
CA MET A 1 -0.95 7.70 5.37
C MET A 1 -1.59 6.92 6.50
N LYS A 2 -2.87 6.61 6.34
CA LYS A 2 -3.62 5.95 7.39
C LYS A 2 -3.56 4.44 7.29
N GLU A 3 -3.81 3.77 8.42
CA GLU A 3 -4.05 2.35 8.39
C GLU A 3 -5.38 2.08 7.71
N PRO A 4 -5.55 1.01 6.97
CA PRO A 4 -4.55 -0.06 6.78
C PRO A 4 -3.59 0.17 5.61
N TYR A 5 -3.68 1.31 4.97
CA TYR A 5 -2.88 1.56 3.77
C TYR A 5 -1.40 1.49 4.06
N LYS A 6 -0.99 2.13 5.15
CA LYS A 6 0.41 2.14 5.53
C LYS A 6 0.92 0.72 5.79
N GLU A 7 0.13 -0.05 6.51
CA GLU A 7 0.55 -1.39 6.87
C GLU A 7 0.62 -2.31 5.68
N VAL A 8 -0.39 -2.22 4.80
CA VAL A 8 -0.41 -3.05 3.60
C VAL A 8 0.79 -2.71 2.72
N PHE A 9 1.07 -1.42 2.57
CA PHE A 9 2.20 -0.99 1.77
C PHE A 9 3.51 -1.53 2.33
N ASN A 10 3.69 -1.41 3.63
CA ASN A 10 4.91 -1.89 4.26
C ASN A 10 5.08 -3.40 4.12
N LEU A 11 4.01 -4.14 4.30
CA LEU A 11 4.06 -5.59 4.19
C LEU A 11 4.41 -6.02 2.77
N ARG A 12 3.91 -5.29 1.79
CA ARG A 12 4.18 -5.64 0.40
C ARG A 12 5.59 -5.26 -0.03
N VAL A 13 6.03 -4.08 0.34
CA VAL A 13 7.31 -3.55 -0.12
C VAL A 13 8.46 -4.06 0.72
N PHE A 14 8.35 -3.94 2.02
CA PHE A 14 9.44 -4.33 2.91
C PHE A 14 9.35 -5.79 3.33
N GLY A 15 8.15 -6.29 3.51
CA GLY A 15 7.98 -7.69 3.88
C GLY A 15 8.00 -8.63 2.69
N GLU A 16 7.81 -8.08 1.48
CA GLU A 16 7.80 -8.87 0.25
C GLU A 16 6.76 -9.98 0.30
N LEU A 17 5.64 -9.70 0.95
CA LEU A 17 4.56 -10.67 1.05
C LEU A 17 3.65 -10.59 -0.17
N SER A 18 3.07 -11.73 -0.51
CA SER A 18 2.08 -11.76 -1.59
C SER A 18 0.80 -11.10 -1.12
N PHE A 19 -0.05 -10.69 -2.08
CA PHE A 19 -1.33 -10.10 -1.74
C PHE A 19 -2.20 -11.09 -0.99
N GLU A 20 -2.09 -12.37 -1.33
CA GLU A 20 -2.84 -13.40 -0.61
C GLU A 20 -2.45 -13.44 0.85
N LYS A 21 -1.15 -13.37 1.10
CA LYS A 21 -0.67 -13.40 2.47
C LYS A 21 -1.12 -12.16 3.24
N ILE A 22 -1.00 -11.01 2.60
CA ILE A 22 -1.41 -9.76 3.22
C ILE A 22 -2.89 -9.79 3.54
N GLY A 23 -3.71 -10.22 2.57
CA GLY A 23 -5.14 -10.32 2.80
C GLY A 23 -5.44 -11.24 3.97
N SER A 24 -4.72 -12.36 4.05
CA SER A 24 -4.94 -13.31 5.12
C SER A 24 -4.67 -12.69 6.48
N ILE A 25 -3.61 -11.88 6.57
CA ILE A 25 -3.24 -11.23 7.83
C ILE A 25 -4.38 -10.35 8.32
N PHE A 26 -5.07 -9.67 7.39
CA PHE A 26 -6.16 -8.76 7.76
C PHE A 26 -7.52 -9.42 7.73
N GLY A 27 -7.58 -10.72 7.45
CA GLY A 27 -8.87 -11.40 7.32
C GLY A 27 -9.61 -10.96 6.08
N LYS A 28 -8.90 -10.59 5.04
CA LYS A 28 -9.50 -10.11 3.79
C LYS A 28 -8.99 -10.96 2.62
N SER A 29 -9.51 -10.66 1.44
CA SER A 29 -9.11 -11.39 0.23
C SER A 29 -7.85 -10.79 -0.37
N ALA A 30 -7.25 -11.54 -1.30
CA ALA A 30 -6.10 -11.04 -2.03
C ALA A 30 -6.47 -9.81 -2.86
N GLY A 31 -7.70 -9.81 -3.41
CA GLY A 31 -8.17 -8.65 -4.16
C GLY A 31 -8.23 -7.40 -3.31
N TRP A 32 -8.70 -7.56 -2.07
CA TRP A 32 -8.72 -6.43 -1.16
C TRP A 32 -7.31 -5.89 -0.91
N ALA A 33 -6.37 -6.79 -0.70
CA ALA A 33 -4.99 -6.38 -0.43
C ALA A 33 -4.40 -5.63 -1.62
N ARG A 34 -4.70 -6.13 -2.83
CA ARG A 34 -4.18 -5.50 -4.04
C ARG A 34 -4.75 -4.09 -4.22
N VAL A 35 -6.05 -3.95 -4.05
CA VAL A 35 -6.68 -2.65 -4.20
C VAL A 35 -6.14 -1.68 -3.14
N THR A 36 -6.02 -2.16 -1.92
CA THR A 36 -5.52 -1.33 -0.83
C THR A 36 -4.09 -0.88 -1.12
N TYR A 37 -3.27 -1.79 -1.62
CA TYR A 37 -1.90 -1.45 -1.97
C TYR A 37 -1.83 -0.38 -3.06
N TYR A 38 -2.64 -0.53 -4.10
CA TYR A 38 -2.64 0.45 -5.17
C TYR A 38 -3.08 1.83 -4.69
N ARG A 39 -4.04 1.87 -3.80
CA ARG A 39 -4.48 3.14 -3.24
C ARG A 39 -3.38 3.76 -2.40
N ALA A 40 -2.66 2.95 -1.65
CA ALA A 40 -1.52 3.45 -0.88
C ALA A 40 -0.45 4.00 -1.80
N LYS A 41 -0.18 3.28 -2.90
CA LYS A 41 0.80 3.73 -3.87
C LYS A 41 0.42 5.08 -4.46
N GLN A 42 -0.85 5.25 -4.76
CA GLN A 42 -1.32 6.51 -5.33
C GLN A 42 -1.11 7.67 -4.36
N GLN A 43 -1.38 7.44 -3.09
CA GLN A 43 -1.17 8.48 -2.11
C GLN A 43 0.29 8.88 -2.02
N ILE A 44 1.18 7.91 -2.05
CA ILE A 44 2.60 8.18 -2.00
C ILE A 44 3.06 8.89 -3.27
N ALA A 45 2.54 8.47 -4.41
CA ALA A 45 2.92 9.09 -5.68
C ALA A 45 2.52 10.57 -5.72
N LEU A 46 1.31 10.87 -5.24
CA LEU A 46 0.86 12.25 -5.20
C LEU A 46 1.75 13.08 -4.29
N TYR A 47 2.10 12.51 -3.15
CA TYR A 47 2.96 13.22 -2.21
C TYR A 47 4.32 13.50 -2.83
N MET A 48 4.86 12.53 -3.54
CA MET A 48 6.18 12.71 -4.16
C MET A 48 6.13 13.67 -5.33
N GLU A 49 5.01 13.70 -6.05
CA GLU A 49 4.84 14.67 -7.12
C GLU A 49 4.90 16.09 -6.60
N VAL A 50 4.24 16.32 -5.47
CA VAL A 50 4.26 17.63 -4.87
C VAL A 50 5.67 18.03 -4.49
N MET A 51 6.44 17.10 -3.97
CA MET A 51 7.82 17.38 -3.61
C MET A 51 8.67 17.67 -4.84
N ASP A 52 8.41 16.95 -5.93
CA ASP A 52 9.15 17.17 -7.18
C ASP A 52 8.88 18.55 -7.72
N ASP A 53 7.67 19.03 -7.58
CA ASP A 53 7.30 20.33 -8.11
C ASP A 53 8.10 21.45 -7.48
N GLU A 54 8.64 21.21 -6.31
CA GLU A 54 9.39 22.24 -5.62
C GLU A 54 10.77 22.46 -6.19
N LYS A 55 11.17 21.58 -7.05
CA LYS A 55 12.46 21.77 -7.71
C LYS A 55 12.36 22.82 -8.77
#